data_74d5d6ca65839755a163975fd73aa112
#
_entry.id   74d5d6ca65839755a163975fd73aa112
#
_cell.length_a   1.000
_cell.length_b   1.000
_cell.length_c   1.000
_cell.angle_alpha   90.00
_cell.angle_beta   90.00
_cell.angle_gamma   90.00
#
_symmetry.space_group_name_H-M   'P 1'
#
loop_
_entity.id
_entity.type
_entity.pdbx_description
1 polymer ?
#
loop_
_entity_poly.entity_id
_entity_poly.type
_entity_poly.pdbx_seq_one_letter_code
_entity_poly.pdbx_strand_id
1 'polypeptide(L)'
;TSGGIDSSSVVMSALDVGKEVRVYSFTFGKHFSSDFEAARKLAWEFNLTFVPVFLPSDRDEIVETVKHLIKNVGCKKKTAIECLFPFYYLIKLMKEFKDETLVTGVAADGHFGLSKKAMIHYSKDDQKFKKFRQDYFSNLESAGTKRLIKLCELNKIQLCNPYFEPSVFSLWIDKNWEELNKPRQKEVIRMHYPELDFLKIKPHTNLQLGDSKIAETVGNAVISKYKPNSKSPIGIYNRIAKGVYA
;
A
#
# COMPACT_ATOMS: atom_id res chain seq x y z
N THR A 1 -3.33 -4.42 -6.78
CA THR A 1 -4.28 -3.39 -6.33
C THR A 1 -5.02 -3.83 -5.07
N SER A 2 -5.44 -2.89 -4.23
CA SER A 2 -6.37 -3.12 -3.12
C SER A 2 -7.84 -2.96 -3.54
N GLY A 3 -8.11 -2.67 -4.81
CA GLY A 3 -9.46 -2.27 -5.24
C GLY A 3 -9.91 -0.92 -4.69
N GLY A 4 -9.07 -0.24 -3.91
CA GLY A 4 -9.29 1.13 -3.48
C GLY A 4 -9.05 2.13 -4.61
N ILE A 5 -9.63 3.34 -4.50
CA ILE A 5 -9.62 4.32 -5.60
C ILE A 5 -8.21 4.68 -6.09
N ASP A 6 -7.21 4.75 -5.20
CA ASP A 6 -5.84 5.11 -5.56
C ASP A 6 -5.17 4.08 -6.46
N SER A 7 -5.27 2.82 -6.10
CA SER A 7 -4.70 1.74 -6.90
C SER A 7 -5.52 1.49 -8.17
N SER A 8 -6.82 1.71 -8.14
CA SER A 8 -7.69 1.55 -9.30
C SER A 8 -7.46 2.67 -10.32
N SER A 9 -7.30 3.92 -9.88
CA SER A 9 -6.98 5.03 -10.80
C SER A 9 -5.63 4.85 -11.51
N VAL A 10 -4.65 4.25 -10.84
CA VAL A 10 -3.37 3.90 -11.46
C VAL A 10 -3.53 2.81 -12.52
N VAL A 11 -4.39 1.82 -12.28
CA VAL A 11 -4.75 0.83 -13.29
C VAL A 11 -5.39 1.51 -14.51
N MET A 12 -6.39 2.37 -14.29
CA MET A 12 -7.06 3.10 -15.37
C MET A 12 -6.08 3.95 -16.17
N SER A 13 -5.23 4.71 -15.49
CA SER A 13 -4.21 5.55 -16.16
C SER A 13 -3.24 4.72 -17.00
N ALA A 14 -2.88 3.52 -16.56
CA ALA A 14 -2.03 2.63 -17.36
C ALA A 14 -2.75 2.11 -18.60
N LEU A 15 -4.04 1.82 -18.51
CA LEU A 15 -4.87 1.42 -19.64
C LEU A 15 -5.06 2.56 -20.65
N ASP A 16 -5.29 3.79 -20.17
CA ASP A 16 -5.44 4.99 -21.01
C ASP A 16 -4.21 5.23 -21.91
N VAL A 17 -3.02 4.88 -21.41
CA VAL A 17 -1.77 4.99 -22.18
C VAL A 17 -1.39 3.70 -22.88
N GLY A 18 -2.32 2.76 -23.02
CA GLY A 18 -2.17 1.53 -23.80
C GLY A 18 -1.18 0.51 -23.22
N LYS A 19 -0.99 0.51 -21.88
CA LYS A 19 -0.13 -0.49 -21.23
C LYS A 19 -0.87 -1.79 -20.99
N GLU A 20 -0.17 -2.92 -21.16
CA GLU A 20 -0.63 -4.20 -20.66
C GLU A 20 -0.55 -4.21 -19.13
N VAL A 21 -1.66 -4.55 -18.48
CA VAL A 21 -1.79 -4.50 -17.01
C VAL A 21 -2.15 -5.87 -16.47
N ARG A 22 -1.39 -6.32 -15.47
CA ARG A 22 -1.70 -7.48 -14.64
C ARG A 22 -2.05 -7.00 -13.23
N VAL A 23 -3.19 -7.44 -12.72
CA VAL A 23 -3.72 -7.02 -11.43
C VAL A 23 -3.35 -8.04 -10.37
N TYR A 24 -2.54 -7.63 -9.39
CA TYR A 24 -2.18 -8.43 -8.23
C TYR A 24 -2.96 -8.00 -7.00
N SER A 25 -3.49 -8.97 -6.25
CA SER A 25 -4.06 -8.72 -4.91
C SER A 25 -3.77 -9.91 -4.00
N PHE A 26 -3.61 -9.66 -2.71
CA PHE A 26 -3.18 -10.68 -1.75
C PHE A 26 -4.30 -11.16 -0.84
N THR A 27 -4.14 -12.39 -0.36
CA THR A 27 -5.06 -13.04 0.57
C THR A 27 -4.34 -14.05 1.47
N PHE A 28 -4.90 -14.32 2.66
CA PHE A 28 -4.49 -15.45 3.50
C PHE A 28 -5.44 -16.64 3.26
N GLY A 29 -4.95 -17.66 2.60
CA GLY A 29 -5.72 -18.86 2.33
C GLY A 29 -7.05 -18.58 1.61
N LYS A 30 -8.18 -19.01 2.20
CA LYS A 30 -9.53 -18.80 1.66
C LYS A 30 -10.22 -17.56 2.22
N HIS A 31 -9.54 -16.71 2.97
CA HIS A 31 -10.10 -15.50 3.53
C HIS A 31 -9.96 -14.33 2.53
N PHE A 32 -10.96 -14.17 1.68
CA PHE A 32 -11.00 -13.08 0.71
C PHE A 32 -11.46 -11.78 1.38
N SER A 33 -10.53 -10.85 1.54
CA SER A 33 -10.85 -9.52 2.05
C SER A 33 -11.69 -8.71 1.06
N SER A 34 -12.36 -7.67 1.55
CA SER A 34 -13.10 -6.76 0.67
C SER A 34 -12.21 -6.10 -0.38
N ASP A 35 -10.95 -5.83 -0.04
CA ASP A 35 -9.95 -5.30 -0.97
C ASP A 35 -9.61 -6.30 -2.07
N PHE A 36 -9.44 -7.58 -1.71
CA PHE A 36 -9.20 -8.64 -2.67
C PHE A 36 -10.37 -8.79 -3.66
N GLU A 37 -11.60 -8.82 -3.14
CA GLU A 37 -12.80 -8.94 -3.98
C GLU A 37 -13.00 -7.72 -4.89
N ALA A 38 -12.72 -6.51 -4.40
CA ALA A 38 -12.79 -5.31 -5.21
C ALA A 38 -11.73 -5.32 -6.33
N ALA A 39 -10.50 -5.78 -6.04
CA ALA A 39 -9.45 -5.94 -7.04
C ALA A 39 -9.80 -6.98 -8.10
N ARG A 40 -10.39 -8.11 -7.68
CA ARG A 40 -10.87 -9.16 -8.59
C ARG A 40 -11.98 -8.65 -9.49
N LYS A 41 -12.92 -7.90 -8.93
CA LYS A 41 -14.01 -7.28 -9.67
C LYS A 41 -13.51 -6.25 -10.69
N LEU A 42 -12.53 -5.41 -10.30
CA LEU A 42 -11.88 -4.47 -11.22
C LEU A 42 -11.26 -5.22 -12.42
N ALA A 43 -10.48 -6.26 -12.14
CA ALA A 43 -9.85 -7.03 -13.21
C ALA A 43 -10.87 -7.68 -14.14
N TRP A 44 -11.96 -8.20 -13.61
CA TRP A 44 -13.04 -8.78 -14.40
C TRP A 44 -13.71 -7.74 -15.30
N GLU A 45 -14.07 -6.58 -14.75
CA GLU A 45 -14.79 -5.52 -15.48
C GLU A 45 -13.98 -4.98 -16.67
N PHE A 46 -12.67 -4.83 -16.50
CA PHE A 46 -11.78 -4.32 -17.54
C PHE A 46 -11.04 -5.43 -18.32
N ASN A 47 -11.47 -6.69 -18.20
CA ASN A 47 -10.88 -7.83 -18.87
C ASN A 47 -9.36 -7.96 -18.68
N LEU A 48 -8.90 -7.74 -17.44
CA LEU A 48 -7.49 -7.80 -17.06
C LEU A 48 -7.12 -9.15 -16.45
N THR A 49 -5.88 -9.55 -16.60
CA THR A 49 -5.36 -10.73 -15.90
C THR A 49 -5.30 -10.46 -14.40
N PHE A 50 -6.05 -11.24 -13.62
CA PHE A 50 -6.03 -11.20 -12.16
C PHE A 50 -5.14 -12.30 -11.60
N VAL A 51 -4.21 -11.94 -10.72
CA VAL A 51 -3.28 -12.87 -10.08
C VAL A 51 -3.41 -12.79 -8.56
N PRO A 52 -3.98 -13.83 -7.92
CA PRO A 52 -4.03 -13.89 -6.47
C PRO A 52 -2.63 -14.15 -5.88
N VAL A 53 -2.24 -13.35 -4.91
CA VAL A 53 -1.02 -13.53 -4.12
C VAL A 53 -1.39 -14.21 -2.81
N PHE A 54 -1.16 -15.51 -2.71
CA PHE A 54 -1.40 -16.26 -1.48
C PHE A 54 -0.30 -16.00 -0.47
N LEU A 55 -0.65 -15.40 0.66
CA LEU A 55 0.27 -15.19 1.77
C LEU A 55 0.36 -16.47 2.62
N PRO A 56 1.55 -16.76 3.20
CA PRO A 56 1.74 -17.97 3.97
C PRO A 56 0.94 -17.97 5.27
N SER A 57 0.48 -19.14 5.66
CA SER A 57 -0.08 -19.41 6.99
C SER A 57 0.94 -20.06 7.95
N ASP A 58 2.06 -20.55 7.42
CA ASP A 58 3.11 -21.14 8.22
C ASP A 58 3.83 -20.06 9.06
N ARG A 59 3.90 -20.31 10.36
CA ARG A 59 4.48 -19.40 11.34
C ARG A 59 5.95 -19.10 11.06
N ASP A 60 6.72 -20.12 10.73
CA ASP A 60 8.16 -19.99 10.61
C ASP A 60 8.50 -19.27 9.30
N GLU A 61 7.77 -19.51 8.23
CA GLU A 61 7.88 -18.75 6.98
C GLU A 61 7.54 -17.27 7.19
N ILE A 62 6.47 -16.97 7.92
CA ILE A 62 6.10 -15.58 8.26
C ILE A 62 7.24 -14.90 9.02
N VAL A 63 7.80 -15.58 10.02
CA VAL A 63 8.88 -15.03 10.85
C VAL A 63 10.15 -14.79 10.04
N GLU A 64 10.55 -15.70 9.15
CA GLU A 64 11.71 -15.52 8.30
C GLU A 64 11.51 -14.34 7.30
N THR A 65 10.31 -14.18 6.77
CA THR A 65 9.99 -13.02 5.94
C THR A 65 10.09 -11.71 6.74
N VAL A 66 9.60 -11.68 7.98
CA VAL A 66 9.75 -10.52 8.88
C VAL A 66 11.21 -10.21 9.15
N LYS A 67 12.04 -11.23 9.41
CA LYS A 67 13.49 -11.05 9.57
C LYS A 67 14.12 -10.45 8.32
N HIS A 68 13.78 -10.97 7.15
CA HIS A 68 14.25 -10.44 5.86
C HIS A 68 13.91 -8.96 5.71
N LEU A 69 12.64 -8.57 5.95
CA LEU A 69 12.20 -7.18 5.87
C LEU A 69 12.95 -6.27 6.85
N ILE A 70 13.26 -6.75 8.04
CA ILE A 70 13.99 -5.98 9.04
C ILE A 70 15.48 -5.87 8.68
N LYS A 71 16.15 -6.99 8.39
CA LYS A 71 17.61 -7.05 8.23
C LYS A 71 18.07 -6.57 6.85
N ASN A 72 17.40 -6.99 5.79
CA ASN A 72 17.83 -6.74 4.40
C ASN A 72 17.17 -5.49 3.79
N VAL A 73 15.88 -5.27 4.07
CA VAL A 73 15.16 -4.08 3.58
C VAL A 73 15.32 -2.90 4.54
N GLY A 74 15.64 -3.16 5.80
CA GLY A 74 15.86 -2.14 6.83
C GLY A 74 14.57 -1.56 7.41
N CYS A 75 13.48 -2.34 7.47
CA CYS A 75 12.25 -1.93 8.10
C CYS A 75 12.42 -1.82 9.61
N LYS A 76 12.16 -0.62 10.18
CA LYS A 76 12.29 -0.38 11.63
C LYS A 76 10.94 -0.24 12.33
N LYS A 77 9.91 0.20 11.61
CA LYS A 77 8.58 0.46 12.17
C LYS A 77 7.66 -0.73 11.93
N LYS A 78 6.82 -1.07 12.92
CA LYS A 78 5.80 -2.12 12.82
C LYS A 78 4.97 -1.96 11.54
N THR A 79 4.45 -0.74 11.30
CA THR A 79 3.62 -0.46 10.13
C THR A 79 4.36 -0.71 8.80
N ALA A 80 5.64 -0.38 8.71
CA ALA A 80 6.44 -0.64 7.51
C ALA A 80 6.62 -2.14 7.26
N ILE A 81 6.85 -2.93 8.30
CA ILE A 81 6.98 -4.40 8.20
C ILE A 81 5.66 -4.98 7.70
N GLU A 82 4.55 -4.64 8.34
CA GLU A 82 3.23 -5.16 8.02
C GLU A 82 2.75 -4.75 6.62
N CYS A 83 2.98 -3.50 6.22
CA CYS A 83 2.63 -3.03 4.87
C CYS A 83 3.49 -3.70 3.78
N LEU A 84 4.78 -3.94 4.04
CA LEU A 84 5.67 -4.53 3.03
C LEU A 84 5.61 -6.06 2.97
N PHE A 85 5.05 -6.69 3.99
CA PHE A 85 4.91 -8.15 4.03
C PHE A 85 4.23 -8.73 2.78
N PRO A 86 3.04 -8.25 2.35
CA PRO A 86 2.41 -8.74 1.13
C PRO A 86 3.19 -8.38 -0.14
N PHE A 87 3.89 -7.24 -0.17
CA PHE A 87 4.70 -6.87 -1.33
C PHE A 87 5.89 -7.80 -1.54
N TYR A 88 6.43 -8.39 -0.48
CA TYR A 88 7.50 -9.38 -0.60
C TYR A 88 7.05 -10.60 -1.43
N TYR A 89 5.85 -11.13 -1.16
CA TYR A 89 5.29 -12.27 -1.91
C TYR A 89 4.82 -11.86 -3.30
N LEU A 90 4.24 -10.67 -3.43
CA LEU A 90 3.85 -10.12 -4.72
C LEU A 90 5.07 -10.04 -5.66
N ILE A 91 6.19 -9.48 -5.21
CA ILE A 91 7.41 -9.35 -6.00
C ILE A 91 8.00 -10.71 -6.38
N LYS A 92 7.94 -11.71 -5.49
CA LYS A 92 8.33 -13.08 -5.85
C LYS A 92 7.50 -13.61 -7.01
N LEU A 93 6.18 -13.43 -6.94
CA LEU A 93 5.26 -13.92 -7.97
C LEU A 93 5.41 -13.14 -9.29
N MET A 94 5.66 -11.82 -9.23
CA MET A 94 6.00 -11.03 -10.42
C MET A 94 7.19 -11.60 -11.21
N LYS A 95 8.22 -12.08 -10.51
CA LYS A 95 9.37 -12.71 -11.16
C LYS A 95 9.01 -14.00 -11.90
N GLU A 96 8.10 -14.80 -11.35
CA GLU A 96 7.62 -16.02 -12.01
C GLU A 96 6.86 -15.68 -13.29
N PHE A 97 6.11 -14.58 -13.29
CA PHE A 97 5.41 -14.05 -14.47
C PHE A 97 6.29 -13.18 -15.37
N LYS A 98 7.55 -12.96 -15.01
CA LYS A 98 8.50 -12.08 -15.72
C LYS A 98 8.01 -10.62 -15.83
N ASP A 99 7.23 -10.16 -14.86
CA ASP A 99 6.82 -8.77 -14.78
C ASP A 99 7.99 -7.93 -14.23
N GLU A 100 8.32 -6.85 -14.91
CA GLU A 100 9.51 -6.05 -14.60
C GLU A 100 9.17 -4.78 -13.81
N THR A 101 7.92 -4.30 -13.92
CA THR A 101 7.50 -3.02 -13.32
C THR A 101 6.34 -3.22 -12.35
N LEU A 102 6.56 -2.81 -11.10
CA LEU A 102 5.51 -2.69 -10.09
C LEU A 102 4.97 -1.26 -10.09
N VAL A 103 3.68 -1.12 -10.39
CA VAL A 103 2.99 0.18 -10.33
C VAL A 103 2.09 0.23 -9.09
N THR A 104 2.15 1.33 -8.32
CA THR A 104 1.41 1.44 -7.06
C THR A 104 0.68 2.78 -6.92
N GLY A 105 -0.43 2.78 -6.16
CA GLY A 105 -1.14 3.99 -5.71
C GLY A 105 -0.63 4.56 -4.38
N VAL A 106 0.57 4.15 -3.94
CA VAL A 106 1.16 4.64 -2.69
C VAL A 106 1.37 6.16 -2.76
N ALA A 107 1.18 6.83 -1.62
CA ALA A 107 1.27 8.28 -1.47
C ALA A 107 0.06 9.11 -1.97
N ALA A 108 -0.91 8.53 -2.64
CA ALA A 108 -2.13 9.25 -3.02
C ALA A 108 -2.78 9.99 -1.83
N ASP A 109 -2.85 9.36 -0.66
CA ASP A 109 -3.40 9.98 0.55
C ASP A 109 -2.68 11.25 0.99
N GLY A 110 -1.41 11.41 0.62
CA GLY A 110 -0.65 12.63 0.81
C GLY A 110 -1.18 13.79 -0.03
N HIS A 111 -1.56 13.56 -1.28
CA HIS A 111 -2.18 14.58 -2.14
C HIS A 111 -3.55 15.00 -1.61
N PHE A 112 -4.36 14.04 -1.17
CA PHE A 112 -5.76 14.26 -0.80
C PHE A 112 -5.95 14.58 0.68
N GLY A 113 -4.91 14.50 1.52
CA GLY A 113 -4.98 14.86 2.93
C GLY A 113 -6.01 14.04 3.71
N LEU A 114 -6.05 12.72 3.50
CA LEU A 114 -7.07 11.84 4.09
C LEU A 114 -6.63 11.16 5.38
N SER A 115 -5.41 11.39 5.87
CA SER A 115 -5.06 10.95 7.21
C SER A 115 -5.93 11.66 8.26
N LYS A 116 -6.26 10.97 9.35
CA LYS A 116 -7.06 11.57 10.46
C LYS A 116 -6.52 12.93 10.90
N LYS A 117 -5.20 13.05 11.01
CA LYS A 117 -4.54 14.31 11.36
C LYS A 117 -4.77 15.39 10.31
N ALA A 118 -4.62 15.05 9.03
CA ALA A 118 -4.81 16.01 7.96
C ALA A 118 -6.26 16.48 7.86
N MET A 119 -7.22 15.58 7.98
CA MET A 119 -8.64 15.93 7.97
C MET A 119 -9.04 16.87 9.12
N ILE A 120 -8.48 16.68 10.32
CA ILE A 120 -8.80 17.51 11.49
C ILE A 120 -8.12 18.88 11.42
N HIS A 121 -6.84 18.93 11.04
CA HIS A 121 -6.00 20.12 11.24
C HIS A 121 -5.76 20.93 9.97
N TYR A 122 -5.91 20.33 8.79
CA TYR A 122 -5.51 20.97 7.52
C TYR A 122 -6.65 21.15 6.53
N SER A 123 -7.76 20.42 6.67
CA SER A 123 -8.88 20.50 5.74
C SER A 123 -9.58 21.86 5.65
N LYS A 124 -9.38 22.72 6.67
CA LYS A 124 -9.98 24.05 6.77
C LYS A 124 -8.96 25.19 6.67
N ASP A 125 -7.71 24.88 6.31
CA ASP A 125 -6.62 25.86 6.23
C ASP A 125 -5.73 25.50 5.03
N ASP A 126 -5.94 26.21 3.94
CA ASP A 126 -5.28 25.93 2.65
C ASP A 126 -3.76 26.06 2.74
N GLN A 127 -3.25 27.02 3.51
CA GLN A 127 -1.81 27.19 3.67
C GLN A 127 -1.19 26.03 4.45
N LYS A 128 -1.84 25.59 5.54
CA LYS A 128 -1.39 24.42 6.28
C LYS A 128 -1.52 23.15 5.44
N PHE A 129 -2.56 23.04 4.64
CA PHE A 129 -2.74 21.89 3.76
C PHE A 129 -1.66 21.86 2.67
N LYS A 130 -1.34 22.99 2.06
CA LYS A 130 -0.25 23.10 1.09
C LYS A 130 1.10 22.74 1.72
N LYS A 131 1.40 23.29 2.89
CA LYS A 131 2.61 22.96 3.65
C LYS A 131 2.69 21.48 4.01
N PHE A 132 1.60 20.89 4.51
CA PHE A 132 1.54 19.45 4.80
C PHE A 132 1.92 18.60 3.59
N ARG A 133 1.40 18.92 2.40
CA ARG A 133 1.73 18.21 1.16
C ARG A 133 3.20 18.37 0.78
N GLN A 134 3.73 19.58 0.85
CA GLN A 134 5.15 19.84 0.59
C GLN A 134 6.05 19.02 1.52
N ASP A 135 5.77 19.04 2.84
CA ASP A 135 6.52 18.27 3.83
C ASP A 135 6.38 16.75 3.63
N TYR A 136 5.19 16.29 3.21
CA TYR A 136 4.92 14.87 2.94
C TYR A 136 5.75 14.35 1.76
N PHE A 137 5.78 15.08 0.66
CA PHE A 137 6.47 14.67 -0.56
C PHE A 137 7.96 14.96 -0.56
N SER A 138 8.45 15.86 0.31
CA SER A 138 9.88 16.05 0.53
C SER A 138 10.52 14.91 1.34
N ASN A 139 9.72 14.06 2.00
CA ASN A 139 10.19 13.00 2.90
C ASN A 139 9.67 11.62 2.49
N LEU A 140 10.44 10.90 1.68
CA LEU A 140 10.14 9.53 1.23
C LEU A 140 9.89 8.52 2.37
N GLU A 141 10.44 8.76 3.58
CA GLU A 141 10.20 7.91 4.75
C GLU A 141 8.75 8.00 5.26
N SER A 142 8.08 9.14 5.05
CA SER A 142 6.72 9.36 5.54
C SER A 142 5.70 8.41 4.93
N ALA A 143 5.89 8.02 3.68
CA ALA A 143 4.99 7.11 2.97
C ALA A 143 5.46 5.65 3.00
N GLY A 144 6.55 5.33 3.69
CA GLY A 144 7.17 3.99 3.62
C GLY A 144 7.82 3.66 2.27
N THR A 145 7.82 4.61 1.34
CA THR A 145 8.24 4.43 -0.05
C THR A 145 9.69 4.02 -0.16
N LYS A 146 10.57 4.60 0.65
CA LYS A 146 11.99 4.24 0.67
C LYS A 146 12.24 2.75 0.90
N ARG A 147 11.42 2.09 1.71
CA ARG A 147 11.54 0.65 1.98
C ARG A 147 10.97 -0.19 0.84
N LEU A 148 9.90 0.28 0.21
CA LEU A 148 9.38 -0.36 -0.99
C LEU A 148 10.37 -0.24 -2.16
N ILE A 149 10.97 0.93 -2.38
CA ILE A 149 12.06 1.12 -3.36
C ILE A 149 13.16 0.09 -3.09
N LYS A 150 13.65 0.02 -1.83
CA LYS A 150 14.72 -0.93 -1.47
C LYS A 150 14.33 -2.38 -1.72
N LEU A 151 13.09 -2.76 -1.41
CA LEU A 151 12.59 -4.12 -1.68
C LEU A 151 12.55 -4.42 -3.18
N CYS A 152 12.12 -3.46 -4.00
CA CYS A 152 12.11 -3.60 -5.46
C CYS A 152 13.53 -3.70 -6.03
N GLU A 153 14.45 -2.82 -5.60
CA GLU A 153 15.87 -2.84 -6.02
C GLU A 153 16.54 -4.19 -5.75
N LEU A 154 16.37 -4.73 -4.53
CA LEU A 154 16.92 -6.05 -4.16
C LEU A 154 16.41 -7.18 -5.05
N ASN A 155 15.26 -6.98 -5.68
CA ASN A 155 14.61 -7.95 -6.54
C ASN A 155 14.70 -7.62 -8.04
N LYS A 156 15.37 -6.52 -8.41
CA LYS A 156 15.49 -6.03 -9.80
C LYS A 156 14.14 -5.75 -10.45
N ILE A 157 13.18 -5.26 -9.67
CA ILE A 157 11.86 -4.80 -10.12
C ILE A 157 11.90 -3.28 -10.18
N GLN A 158 11.47 -2.71 -11.28
CA GLN A 158 11.26 -1.27 -11.40
C GLN A 158 10.02 -0.87 -10.60
N LEU A 159 10.14 0.13 -9.72
CA LEU A 159 8.99 0.71 -9.05
C LEU A 159 8.53 1.96 -9.80
N CYS A 160 7.29 1.97 -10.25
CA CYS A 160 6.59 3.15 -10.74
C CYS A 160 5.54 3.58 -9.71
N ASN A 161 5.68 4.79 -9.20
CA ASN A 161 4.73 5.35 -8.24
C ASN A 161 4.27 6.73 -8.72
N PRO A 162 3.21 6.81 -9.55
CA PRO A 162 2.79 8.06 -10.20
C PRO A 162 2.51 9.18 -9.21
N TYR A 163 1.97 8.88 -8.04
CA TYR A 163 1.68 9.89 -7.02
C TYR A 163 2.93 10.51 -6.38
N PHE A 164 4.13 9.98 -6.63
CA PHE A 164 5.40 10.60 -6.22
C PHE A 164 6.05 11.43 -7.33
N GLU A 165 5.51 11.38 -8.54
CA GLU A 165 6.08 12.14 -9.65
C GLU A 165 5.86 13.65 -9.47
N PRO A 166 6.91 14.48 -9.62
CA PRO A 166 6.79 15.93 -9.47
C PRO A 166 5.71 16.53 -10.37
N SER A 167 5.52 16.01 -11.57
CA SER A 167 4.49 16.43 -12.51
C SER A 167 3.08 16.21 -11.95
N VAL A 168 2.83 15.05 -11.32
CA VAL A 168 1.55 14.75 -10.68
C VAL A 168 1.36 15.61 -9.43
N PHE A 169 2.42 15.81 -8.64
CA PHE A 169 2.37 16.71 -7.47
C PHE A 169 2.00 18.14 -7.87
N SER A 170 2.58 18.66 -8.96
CA SER A 170 2.30 20.03 -9.43
C SER A 170 0.85 20.26 -9.83
N LEU A 171 0.12 19.23 -10.27
CA LEU A 171 -1.30 19.32 -10.62
C LEU A 171 -2.20 19.62 -9.40
N TRP A 172 -1.77 19.19 -8.23
CA TRP A 172 -2.62 19.18 -7.04
C TRP A 172 -2.20 20.19 -5.96
N ILE A 173 -0.95 20.70 -6.00
CA ILE A 173 -0.38 21.47 -4.87
C ILE A 173 -1.16 22.75 -4.55
N ASP A 174 -1.76 23.39 -5.53
CA ASP A 174 -2.53 24.61 -5.35
C ASP A 174 -4.03 24.39 -5.14
N LYS A 175 -4.51 23.14 -5.22
CA LYS A 175 -5.89 22.80 -4.93
C LYS A 175 -6.14 22.77 -3.43
N ASN A 176 -7.26 23.32 -2.98
CA ASN A 176 -7.67 23.21 -1.59
C ASN A 176 -8.27 21.82 -1.28
N TRP A 177 -8.50 21.55 0.01
CA TRP A 177 -8.96 20.23 0.42
C TRP A 177 -10.37 19.90 -0.11
N GLU A 178 -11.26 20.89 -0.16
CA GLU A 178 -12.63 20.69 -0.62
C GLU A 178 -12.70 20.43 -2.13
N GLU A 179 -11.93 21.15 -2.94
CA GLU A 179 -11.81 20.90 -4.38
C GLU A 179 -11.41 19.46 -4.70
N LEU A 180 -10.60 18.85 -3.83
CA LEU A 180 -10.10 17.47 -4.04
C LEU A 180 -11.08 16.41 -3.51
N ASN A 181 -11.87 16.75 -2.47
CA ASN A 181 -12.57 15.74 -1.67
C ASN A 181 -14.08 15.97 -1.50
N LYS A 182 -14.68 16.96 -2.16
CA LYS A 182 -16.13 17.20 -2.08
C LYS A 182 -16.82 16.91 -3.42
N PRO A 183 -18.02 16.32 -3.41
CA PRO A 183 -18.81 15.87 -2.25
C PRO A 183 -18.30 14.58 -1.60
N ARG A 184 -17.47 13.78 -2.27
CA ARG A 184 -16.90 12.51 -1.77
C ARG A 184 -15.38 12.59 -1.71
N GLN A 185 -14.76 11.81 -0.84
CA GLN A 185 -13.30 11.70 -0.79
C GLN A 185 -12.72 11.36 -2.18
N LYS A 186 -11.69 12.09 -2.60
CA LYS A 186 -11.02 11.94 -3.90
C LYS A 186 -11.96 12.14 -5.09
N GLU A 187 -12.89 13.08 -4.96
CA GLU A 187 -13.89 13.35 -5.99
C GLU A 187 -13.28 13.63 -7.36
N VAL A 188 -12.16 14.34 -7.40
CA VAL A 188 -11.45 14.61 -8.65
C VAL A 188 -11.04 13.36 -9.42
N ILE A 189 -10.68 12.28 -8.72
CA ILE A 189 -10.39 10.99 -9.36
C ILE A 189 -11.69 10.35 -9.87
N ARG A 190 -12.76 10.41 -9.07
CA ARG A 190 -14.08 9.85 -9.44
C ARG A 190 -14.69 10.55 -10.63
N MET A 191 -14.50 11.86 -10.72
CA MET A 191 -14.94 12.63 -11.89
C MET A 191 -14.17 12.25 -13.15
N HIS A 192 -12.89 11.93 -13.02
CA HIS A 192 -12.06 11.51 -14.15
C HIS A 192 -12.31 10.07 -14.57
N TYR A 193 -12.57 9.18 -13.60
CA TYR A 193 -12.85 7.76 -13.80
C TYR A 193 -14.22 7.37 -13.20
N PRO A 194 -15.35 7.87 -13.75
CA PRO A 194 -16.69 7.58 -13.22
C PRO A 194 -17.03 6.11 -13.29
N GLU A 195 -16.42 5.36 -14.21
CA GLU A 195 -16.53 3.92 -14.33
C GLU A 195 -16.04 3.15 -13.09
N LEU A 196 -15.26 3.77 -12.20
CA LEU A 196 -14.85 3.15 -10.94
C LEU A 196 -15.92 3.18 -9.84
N ASP A 197 -17.03 3.89 -10.04
CA ASP A 197 -18.11 3.99 -9.04
C ASP A 197 -18.79 2.62 -8.77
N PHE A 198 -18.74 1.68 -9.73
CA PHE A 198 -19.23 0.31 -9.53
C PHE A 198 -18.52 -0.47 -8.42
N LEU A 199 -17.28 -0.11 -8.08
CA LEU A 199 -16.51 -0.78 -7.04
C LEU A 199 -17.06 -0.57 -5.63
N LYS A 200 -18.00 0.39 -5.44
CA LYS A 200 -18.56 0.76 -4.12
C LYS A 200 -17.46 0.96 -3.08
N ILE A 201 -16.43 1.73 -3.46
CA ILE A 201 -15.22 1.93 -2.69
C ILE A 201 -15.56 2.40 -1.26
N LYS A 202 -15.10 1.63 -0.29
CA LYS A 202 -15.27 1.92 1.14
C LYS A 202 -14.44 3.15 1.57
N PRO A 203 -14.78 3.79 2.68
CA PRO A 203 -13.93 4.80 3.29
C PRO A 203 -12.51 4.27 3.50
N HIS A 204 -11.53 5.17 3.41
CA HIS A 204 -10.12 4.82 3.54
C HIS A 204 -9.82 4.04 4.83
N THR A 205 -9.19 2.89 4.68
CA THR A 205 -8.62 2.10 5.78
C THR A 205 -7.17 1.77 5.45
N ASN A 206 -6.33 1.75 6.48
CA ASN A 206 -4.92 1.36 6.28
C ASN A 206 -4.83 -0.11 5.86
N LEU A 207 -4.00 -0.41 4.88
CA LEU A 207 -3.80 -1.72 4.27
C LEU A 207 -3.66 -2.86 5.30
N GLN A 208 -2.90 -2.63 6.36
CA GLN A 208 -2.60 -3.64 7.38
C GLN A 208 -3.70 -3.79 8.46
N LEU A 209 -4.62 -2.82 8.57
CA LEU A 209 -5.66 -2.78 9.63
C LEU A 209 -7.06 -3.18 9.14
N GLY A 210 -7.24 -3.31 7.84
CA GLY A 210 -8.51 -3.75 7.25
C GLY A 210 -8.80 -5.23 7.51
N ASP A 211 -9.82 -5.75 6.84
CA ASP A 211 -10.23 -7.15 6.88
C ASP A 211 -9.20 -8.11 6.21
N SER A 212 -8.08 -7.58 5.74
CA SER A 212 -6.93 -8.36 5.24
C SER A 212 -6.23 -9.21 6.30
N LYS A 213 -6.40 -8.91 7.60
CA LYS A 213 -5.78 -9.59 8.75
C LYS A 213 -4.24 -9.60 8.77
N ILE A 214 -3.56 -8.75 7.98
CA ILE A 214 -2.09 -8.77 7.89
C ILE A 214 -1.46 -8.51 9.26
N ALA A 215 -1.83 -7.40 9.93
CA ALA A 215 -1.23 -7.00 11.19
C ALA A 215 -1.46 -8.06 12.28
N GLU A 216 -2.64 -8.67 12.32
CA GLU A 216 -2.99 -9.71 13.25
C GLU A 216 -2.17 -10.98 12.99
N THR A 217 -2.18 -11.50 11.76
CA THR A 217 -1.50 -12.76 11.40
C THR A 217 0.01 -12.66 11.58
N VAL A 218 0.62 -11.59 11.03
CA VAL A 218 2.08 -11.37 11.15
C VAL A 218 2.49 -11.13 12.60
N GLY A 219 1.74 -10.31 13.33
CA GLY A 219 1.99 -10.03 14.75
C GLY A 219 1.91 -11.29 15.60
N ASN A 220 0.86 -12.09 15.43
CA ASN A 220 0.65 -13.34 16.19
C ASN A 220 1.72 -14.39 15.88
N ALA A 221 2.14 -14.55 14.64
CA ALA A 221 3.20 -15.47 14.25
C ALA A 221 4.52 -15.13 14.98
N VAL A 222 4.91 -13.86 14.97
CA VAL A 222 6.14 -13.40 15.64
C VAL A 222 6.04 -13.51 17.17
N ILE A 223 4.89 -13.17 17.75
CA ILE A 223 4.66 -13.27 19.19
C ILE A 223 4.74 -14.72 19.63
N SER A 224 4.04 -15.64 18.96
CA SER A 224 4.03 -17.06 19.32
C SER A 224 5.41 -17.71 19.20
N LYS A 225 6.25 -17.25 18.27
CA LYS A 225 7.62 -17.79 18.10
C LYS A 225 8.56 -17.36 19.21
N TYR A 226 8.53 -16.08 19.61
CA TYR A 226 9.60 -15.51 20.44
C TYR A 226 9.16 -15.10 21.85
N LYS A 227 7.90 -14.74 22.05
CA LYS A 227 7.40 -14.23 23.32
C LYS A 227 5.89 -14.45 23.46
N PRO A 228 5.42 -15.69 23.70
CA PRO A 228 3.99 -16.04 23.69
C PRO A 228 3.09 -15.16 24.59
N ASN A 229 3.64 -14.63 25.68
CA ASN A 229 2.92 -13.77 26.62
C ASN A 229 2.96 -12.26 26.26
N SER A 230 3.52 -11.89 25.12
CA SER A 230 3.56 -10.48 24.70
C SER A 230 2.23 -10.07 24.09
N LYS A 231 1.79 -8.84 24.42
CA LYS A 231 0.61 -8.23 23.78
C LYS A 231 0.95 -7.45 22.50
N SER A 232 2.24 -7.31 22.17
CA SER A 232 2.68 -6.53 21.01
C SER A 232 3.96 -7.08 20.40
N PRO A 233 4.08 -7.14 19.06
CA PRO A 233 5.29 -7.61 18.38
C PRO A 233 6.43 -6.55 18.33
N ILE A 234 6.19 -5.31 18.71
CA ILE A 234 7.14 -4.19 18.53
C ILE A 234 8.48 -4.48 19.24
N GLY A 235 8.44 -4.96 20.48
CA GLY A 235 9.65 -5.31 21.22
C GLY A 235 10.44 -6.45 20.57
N ILE A 236 9.76 -7.37 19.91
CA ILE A 236 10.37 -8.48 19.18
C ILE A 236 11.01 -7.98 17.89
N TYR A 237 10.36 -7.12 17.11
CA TYR A 237 10.93 -6.49 15.92
C TYR A 237 12.23 -5.74 16.23
N ASN A 238 12.25 -4.99 17.34
CA ASN A 238 13.44 -4.28 17.80
C ASN A 238 14.60 -5.24 18.16
N ARG A 239 14.32 -6.40 18.74
CA ARG A 239 15.33 -7.42 19.07
C ARG A 239 15.84 -8.13 17.82
N ILE A 240 14.98 -8.41 16.83
CA ILE A 240 15.39 -8.92 15.52
C ILE A 240 16.35 -7.92 14.86
N ALA A 241 16.01 -6.62 14.87
CA ALA A 241 16.84 -5.57 14.30
C ALA A 241 18.21 -5.45 14.97
N LYS A 242 18.31 -5.79 16.26
CA LYS A 242 19.57 -5.82 17.05
C LYS A 242 20.31 -7.15 16.94
N GLY A 243 19.82 -8.12 16.16
CA GLY A 243 20.44 -9.44 16.01
C GLY A 243 20.27 -10.39 17.20
N VAL A 244 19.39 -10.05 18.16
CA VAL A 244 19.13 -10.90 19.35
C VAL A 244 18.38 -12.19 18.99
N TYR A 245 17.56 -12.14 17.94
CA TYR A 245 16.88 -13.29 17.36
C TYR A 245 17.44 -13.54 15.96
N ALA A 246 18.47 -14.35 15.90
CA ALA A 246 19.13 -14.74 14.65
C ALA A 246 18.21 -15.60 13.76
#